data_5608f5e42987b8256d53af34eb1fceac
#
_entry.id   5608f5e42987b8256d53af34eb1fceac
#
_cell.length_a   1.000
_cell.length_b   1.000
_cell.length_c   1.000
_cell.angle_alpha   90.00
_cell.angle_beta   90.00
_cell.angle_gamma   90.00
#
_symmetry.space_group_name_H-M   'P 1'
#
loop_
_entity.id
_entity.type
_entity.pdbx_description
1 polymer ?
#
loop_
_entity_poly.entity_id
_entity_poly.type
_entity_poly.pdbx_seq_one_letter_code
_entity_poly.pdbx_strand_id
1 'polypeptide(L)'
;MGRKLVLPFPLLLVHGLWDSPNIFKPLKKRLAPFGIEIFSPHLPHRLGRTQLEVLAEDLQDQISARFGPKQALNVLGFSMGGVVLRCWLQLLGGDQRTKLFVSLGSPQKGTLIALSAPRWLLPGIADMQPGSPLLQILNSAPSALQNVECHSFYCLLDAMVVPSWLGVLPVGSVQQLPVWNHRQLITAKAALDPLVELLLVNNGFNRGNVWHD
;
A
#
# COMPACT_ATOMS: atom_id res chain seq x y z
N MET A 1 -18.09 -2.49 31.53
CA MET A 1 -18.21 -2.73 30.07
C MET A 1 -17.55 -1.56 29.36
N GLY A 2 -16.26 -1.67 29.03
CA GLY A 2 -15.52 -0.61 28.33
C GLY A 2 -16.09 -0.42 26.92
N ARG A 3 -16.45 0.80 26.53
CA ARG A 3 -16.79 1.14 25.16
C ARG A 3 -15.58 0.79 24.28
N LYS A 4 -15.72 -0.21 23.41
CA LYS A 4 -14.75 -0.50 22.37
C LYS A 4 -14.65 0.77 21.52
N LEU A 5 -13.50 1.45 21.56
CA LEU A 5 -13.26 2.59 20.71
C LEU A 5 -13.31 2.08 19.27
N VAL A 6 -14.38 2.40 18.57
CA VAL A 6 -14.46 2.12 17.12
C VAL A 6 -13.70 3.23 16.44
N LEU A 7 -12.56 2.89 15.88
CA LEU A 7 -11.77 3.85 15.12
C LEU A 7 -12.49 4.23 13.83
N PRO A 8 -12.43 5.51 13.43
CA PRO A 8 -13.29 6.02 12.36
C PRO A 8 -12.96 5.46 10.97
N PHE A 9 -11.73 5.00 10.74
CA PHE A 9 -11.28 4.56 9.42
C PHE A 9 -10.77 3.12 9.43
N PRO A 10 -11.53 2.17 8.82
CA PRO A 10 -11.01 0.83 8.53
C PRO A 10 -9.72 0.90 7.73
N LEU A 11 -8.83 -0.08 7.94
CA LEU A 11 -7.57 -0.21 7.27
C LEU A 11 -7.63 -1.30 6.19
N LEU A 12 -7.41 -0.90 4.94
CA LEU A 12 -7.24 -1.79 3.82
C LEU A 12 -5.75 -2.11 3.62
N LEU A 13 -5.40 -3.40 3.57
CA LEU A 13 -4.02 -3.87 3.34
C LEU A 13 -3.95 -4.65 2.04
N VAL A 14 -3.12 -4.19 1.10
CA VAL A 14 -2.98 -4.78 -0.24
C VAL A 14 -1.58 -5.35 -0.42
N HIS A 15 -1.49 -6.67 -0.61
CA HIS A 15 -0.23 -7.42 -0.68
C HIS A 15 0.48 -7.29 -2.04
N GLY A 16 1.76 -7.69 -2.05
CA GLY A 16 2.61 -7.69 -3.22
C GLY A 16 2.46 -8.92 -4.12
N LEU A 17 3.28 -8.93 -5.18
CA LEU A 17 3.45 -10.07 -6.06
C LEU A 17 4.06 -11.25 -5.29
N TRP A 18 3.58 -12.46 -5.58
CA TRP A 18 3.95 -13.72 -4.91
C TRP A 18 3.63 -13.80 -3.41
N ASP A 19 2.95 -12.79 -2.87
CA ASP A 19 2.47 -12.76 -1.50
C ASP A 19 0.98 -13.12 -1.41
N SER A 20 0.50 -13.15 -0.18
CA SER A 20 -0.90 -13.30 0.18
C SER A 20 -1.23 -12.37 1.35
N PRO A 21 -2.50 -12.22 1.76
CA PRO A 21 -2.88 -11.45 2.95
C PRO A 21 -2.13 -11.83 4.23
N ASN A 22 -1.51 -13.02 4.27
CA ASN A 22 -0.72 -13.49 5.42
C ASN A 22 0.57 -12.70 5.65
N ILE A 23 1.09 -11.99 4.64
CA ILE A 23 2.29 -11.13 4.79
C ILE A 23 2.08 -10.06 5.87
N PHE A 24 0.84 -9.64 6.09
CA PHE A 24 0.48 -8.62 7.08
C PHE A 24 0.28 -9.14 8.50
N LYS A 25 0.47 -10.44 8.78
CA LYS A 25 0.31 -10.99 10.14
C LYS A 25 1.08 -10.21 11.22
N PRO A 26 2.36 -9.81 11.02
CA PRO A 26 3.09 -9.03 12.01
C PRO A 26 2.45 -7.66 12.29
N LEU A 27 2.05 -6.94 11.24
CA LEU A 27 1.38 -5.65 11.38
C LEU A 27 0.01 -5.79 12.05
N LYS A 28 -0.81 -6.77 11.62
CA LYS A 28 -2.12 -7.06 12.22
C LYS A 28 -2.01 -7.39 13.70
N LYS A 29 -0.99 -8.18 14.11
CA LYS A 29 -0.74 -8.49 15.53
C LYS A 29 -0.47 -7.24 16.35
N ARG A 30 0.27 -6.28 15.81
CA ARG A 30 0.60 -5.02 16.49
C ARG A 30 -0.59 -4.07 16.58
N LEU A 31 -1.48 -4.08 15.59
CA LEU A 31 -2.68 -3.24 15.56
C LEU A 31 -3.87 -3.86 16.34
N ALA A 32 -3.82 -5.15 16.66
CA ALA A 32 -4.91 -5.86 17.32
C ALA A 32 -5.38 -5.23 18.65
N PRO A 33 -4.49 -4.71 19.54
CA PRO A 33 -4.92 -4.08 20.78
C PRO A 33 -5.78 -2.83 20.58
N PHE A 34 -5.65 -2.17 19.44
CA PHE A 34 -6.30 -0.88 19.15
C PHE A 34 -7.69 -1.02 18.51
N GLY A 35 -8.12 -2.22 18.16
CA GLY A 35 -9.45 -2.49 17.65
C GLY A 35 -9.75 -1.91 16.25
N ILE A 36 -8.72 -1.60 15.43
CA ILE A 36 -8.89 -1.17 14.05
C ILE A 36 -9.54 -2.30 13.25
N GLU A 37 -10.59 -2.00 12.50
CA GLU A 37 -11.11 -2.93 11.51
C GLU A 37 -10.12 -3.05 10.35
N ILE A 38 -9.62 -4.26 10.10
CA ILE A 38 -8.63 -4.51 9.05
C ILE A 38 -9.22 -5.44 8.00
N PHE A 39 -9.21 -4.98 6.75
CA PHE A 39 -9.54 -5.77 5.59
C PHE A 39 -8.30 -6.00 4.74
N SER A 40 -8.06 -7.23 4.36
CA SER A 40 -6.88 -7.60 3.56
C SER A 40 -7.33 -8.62 2.52
N PRO A 41 -7.81 -8.15 1.36
CA PRO A 41 -8.29 -9.02 0.28
C PRO A 41 -7.13 -9.79 -0.35
N HIS A 42 -7.46 -10.91 -0.99
CA HIS A 42 -6.53 -11.61 -1.87
C HIS A 42 -6.64 -11.02 -3.27
N LEU A 43 -5.50 -10.67 -3.87
CA LEU A 43 -5.42 -10.24 -5.26
C LEU A 43 -5.04 -11.42 -6.16
N PRO A 44 -5.82 -11.74 -7.20
CA PRO A 44 -5.55 -12.86 -8.11
C PRO A 44 -4.49 -12.50 -9.16
N HIS A 45 -3.29 -12.13 -8.72
CA HIS A 45 -2.19 -11.64 -9.60
C HIS A 45 -1.61 -12.72 -10.53
N ARG A 46 -1.94 -14.02 -10.33
CA ARG A 46 -1.55 -15.15 -11.20
C ARG A 46 -0.06 -15.12 -11.56
N LEU A 47 0.81 -14.93 -10.55
CA LEU A 47 2.26 -14.81 -10.73
C LEU A 47 2.71 -13.66 -11.65
N GLY A 48 1.93 -12.59 -11.73
CA GLY A 48 2.23 -11.42 -12.56
C GLY A 48 1.60 -11.46 -13.96
N ARG A 49 0.72 -12.42 -14.22
CA ARG A 49 -0.02 -12.52 -15.50
C ARG A 49 -1.26 -11.62 -15.56
N THR A 50 -1.73 -11.10 -14.43
CA THR A 50 -2.85 -10.17 -14.37
C THR A 50 -2.31 -8.74 -14.38
N GLN A 51 -2.82 -7.88 -15.26
CA GLN A 51 -2.50 -6.45 -15.31
C GLN A 51 -2.90 -5.76 -14.01
N LEU A 52 -2.17 -4.70 -13.62
CA LEU A 52 -2.42 -4.03 -12.35
C LEU A 52 -3.73 -3.23 -12.34
N GLU A 53 -4.19 -2.75 -13.48
CA GLU A 53 -5.51 -2.11 -13.64
C GLU A 53 -6.65 -3.10 -13.38
N VAL A 54 -6.55 -4.32 -13.93
CA VAL A 54 -7.54 -5.38 -13.67
C VAL A 54 -7.55 -5.79 -12.20
N LEU A 55 -6.37 -5.81 -11.55
CA LEU A 55 -6.30 -6.05 -10.11
C LEU A 55 -6.92 -4.90 -9.30
N ALA A 56 -6.83 -3.67 -9.78
CA ALA A 56 -7.45 -2.52 -9.13
C ALA A 56 -8.98 -2.53 -9.28
N GLU A 57 -9.51 -3.00 -10.41
CA GLU A 57 -10.95 -3.22 -10.63
C GLU A 57 -11.50 -4.30 -9.69
N ASP A 58 -10.84 -5.46 -9.62
CA ASP A 58 -11.21 -6.53 -8.68
C ASP A 58 -11.13 -6.05 -7.21
N LEU A 59 -10.11 -5.24 -6.88
CA LEU A 59 -10.00 -4.62 -5.57
C LEU A 59 -11.16 -3.66 -5.27
N GLN A 60 -11.59 -2.86 -6.24
CA GLN A 60 -12.74 -1.96 -6.15
C GLN A 60 -14.02 -2.74 -5.80
N ASP A 61 -14.25 -3.87 -6.45
CA ASP A 61 -15.42 -4.71 -6.21
C ASP A 61 -15.39 -5.30 -4.79
N GLN A 62 -14.24 -5.80 -4.37
CA GLN A 62 -14.05 -6.33 -3.00
C GLN A 62 -14.24 -5.26 -1.93
N ILE A 63 -13.73 -4.03 -2.14
CA ILE A 63 -13.93 -2.89 -1.23
C ILE A 63 -15.41 -2.52 -1.18
N SER A 64 -16.07 -2.45 -2.33
CA SER A 64 -17.49 -2.07 -2.43
C SER A 64 -18.40 -3.09 -1.76
N ALA A 65 -18.11 -4.37 -1.93
CA ALA A 65 -18.82 -5.47 -1.25
C ALA A 65 -18.62 -5.44 0.27
N ARG A 66 -17.42 -5.09 0.76
CA ARG A 66 -17.10 -5.10 2.19
C ARG A 66 -17.60 -3.87 2.94
N PHE A 67 -17.41 -2.68 2.35
CA PHE A 67 -17.60 -1.40 3.03
C PHE A 67 -18.69 -0.52 2.41
N GLY A 68 -19.29 -0.96 1.31
CA GLY A 68 -20.19 -0.10 0.54
C GLY A 68 -19.44 1.07 -0.14
N PRO A 69 -20.16 1.98 -0.81
CA PRO A 69 -19.53 3.00 -1.66
C PRO A 69 -18.98 4.22 -0.90
N LYS A 70 -19.44 4.48 0.34
CA LYS A 70 -19.20 5.76 1.04
C LYS A 70 -18.23 5.68 2.21
N GLN A 71 -17.89 4.47 2.71
CA GLN A 71 -17.02 4.33 3.87
C GLN A 71 -15.62 4.89 3.56
N ALA A 72 -15.18 5.87 4.36
CA ALA A 72 -13.81 6.37 4.29
C ALA A 72 -12.83 5.33 4.83
N LEU A 73 -11.64 5.24 4.22
CA LEU A 73 -10.65 4.20 4.48
C LEU A 73 -9.25 4.80 4.65
N ASN A 74 -8.43 4.12 5.46
CA ASN A 74 -6.98 4.20 5.38
C ASN A 74 -6.47 3.01 4.56
N VAL A 75 -5.48 3.23 3.69
CA VAL A 75 -4.99 2.17 2.82
C VAL A 75 -3.46 2.04 2.91
N LEU A 76 -2.98 0.81 2.94
CA LEU A 76 -1.56 0.49 2.89
C LEU A 76 -1.32 -0.57 1.81
N GLY A 77 -0.44 -0.24 0.86
CA GLY A 77 0.01 -1.17 -0.18
C GLY A 77 1.47 -1.54 0.01
N PHE A 78 1.74 -2.84 0.06
CA PHE A 78 3.08 -3.38 0.10
C PHE A 78 3.52 -3.83 -1.29
N SER A 79 4.71 -3.41 -1.73
CA SER A 79 5.28 -3.83 -3.01
C SER A 79 4.32 -3.51 -4.19
N MET A 80 4.04 -4.47 -5.07
CA MET A 80 3.04 -4.35 -6.15
C MET A 80 1.71 -3.78 -5.65
N GLY A 81 1.28 -4.15 -4.43
CA GLY A 81 0.01 -3.70 -3.86
C GLY A 81 -0.12 -2.17 -3.72
N GLY A 82 0.99 -1.45 -3.55
CA GLY A 82 0.96 0.02 -3.54
C GLY A 82 0.72 0.62 -4.93
N VAL A 83 1.16 -0.05 -6.00
CA VAL A 83 0.85 0.39 -7.37
C VAL A 83 -0.60 0.09 -7.72
N VAL A 84 -1.12 -1.09 -7.32
CA VAL A 84 -2.54 -1.43 -7.48
C VAL A 84 -3.44 -0.43 -6.75
N LEU A 85 -3.09 -0.06 -5.50
CA LEU A 85 -3.82 0.99 -4.78
C LEU A 85 -3.74 2.34 -5.49
N ARG A 86 -2.60 2.68 -6.06
CA ARG A 86 -2.46 3.92 -6.83
C ARG A 86 -3.36 3.92 -8.07
N CYS A 87 -3.49 2.79 -8.78
CA CYS A 87 -4.46 2.62 -9.87
C CYS A 87 -5.88 2.86 -9.35
N TRP A 88 -6.25 2.20 -8.24
CA TRP A 88 -7.56 2.37 -7.63
C TRP A 88 -7.85 3.83 -7.25
N LEU A 89 -6.89 4.51 -6.62
CA LEU A 89 -7.02 5.91 -6.22
C LEU A 89 -7.19 6.84 -7.42
N GLN A 90 -6.31 6.76 -8.41
CA GLN A 90 -6.23 7.74 -9.49
C GLN A 90 -7.16 7.45 -10.67
N LEU A 91 -7.45 6.17 -10.96
CA LEU A 91 -8.23 5.79 -12.14
C LEU A 91 -9.66 5.38 -11.82
N LEU A 92 -9.93 4.90 -10.60
CA LEU A 92 -11.24 4.39 -10.20
C LEU A 92 -11.92 5.24 -9.10
N GLY A 93 -11.38 6.42 -8.79
CA GLY A 93 -11.99 7.38 -7.87
C GLY A 93 -11.87 6.98 -6.38
N GLY A 94 -10.95 6.08 -6.03
CA GLY A 94 -10.70 5.67 -4.65
C GLY A 94 -10.20 6.81 -3.76
N ASP A 95 -9.60 7.87 -4.34
CA ASP A 95 -9.15 9.08 -3.67
C ASP A 95 -10.28 9.79 -2.92
N GLN A 96 -11.50 9.77 -3.44
CA GLN A 96 -12.66 10.43 -2.85
C GLN A 96 -13.04 9.90 -1.46
N ARG A 97 -12.59 8.69 -1.13
CA ARG A 97 -12.90 8.00 0.13
C ARG A 97 -11.65 7.57 0.91
N THR A 98 -10.47 7.92 0.44
CA THR A 98 -9.21 7.58 1.12
C THR A 98 -8.69 8.76 1.94
N LYS A 99 -8.39 8.54 3.22
CA LYS A 99 -7.82 9.54 4.12
C LYS A 99 -6.30 9.47 4.15
N LEU A 100 -5.77 8.27 4.25
CA LEU A 100 -4.34 7.99 4.31
C LEU A 100 -3.98 6.92 3.28
N PHE A 101 -2.94 7.18 2.50
CA PHE A 101 -2.30 6.19 1.62
C PHE A 101 -0.85 5.97 2.00
N VAL A 102 -0.54 4.76 2.47
CA VAL A 102 0.81 4.32 2.77
C VAL A 102 1.33 3.43 1.65
N SER A 103 2.37 3.88 0.96
CA SER A 103 3.11 3.14 -0.06
C SER A 103 4.37 2.55 0.58
N LEU A 104 4.42 1.23 0.74
CA LEU A 104 5.49 0.54 1.45
C LEU A 104 6.31 -0.32 0.49
N GLY A 105 7.53 0.11 0.15
CA GLY A 105 8.41 -0.60 -0.79
C GLY A 105 7.76 -0.87 -2.15
N SER A 106 6.95 0.05 -2.64
CA SER A 106 6.19 -0.13 -3.88
C SER A 106 6.89 0.56 -5.04
N PRO A 107 7.01 -0.06 -6.22
CA PRO A 107 7.72 0.51 -7.37
C PRO A 107 6.86 1.60 -8.05
N GLN A 108 6.70 2.75 -7.39
CA GLN A 108 5.82 3.85 -7.81
C GLN A 108 6.27 4.53 -9.13
N LYS A 109 7.56 4.45 -9.43
CA LYS A 109 8.17 4.89 -10.69
C LYS A 109 8.73 3.72 -11.50
N GLY A 110 8.38 2.50 -11.09
CA GLY A 110 8.86 1.25 -11.66
C GLY A 110 10.05 0.65 -10.94
N THR A 111 10.53 -0.47 -11.45
CA THR A 111 11.75 -1.15 -11.01
C THR A 111 12.49 -1.77 -12.18
N LEU A 112 13.82 -1.70 -12.17
CA LEU A 112 14.67 -2.30 -13.21
C LEU A 112 14.54 -3.83 -13.25
N ILE A 113 14.19 -4.46 -12.12
CA ILE A 113 13.95 -5.92 -12.05
C ILE A 113 12.81 -6.34 -12.99
N ALA A 114 11.81 -5.49 -13.21
CA ALA A 114 10.69 -5.77 -14.10
C ALA A 114 11.06 -5.76 -15.59
N LEU A 115 12.20 -5.20 -15.99
CA LEU A 115 12.59 -5.08 -17.40
C LEU A 115 12.76 -6.42 -18.11
N SER A 116 13.05 -7.49 -17.38
CA SER A 116 13.16 -8.84 -17.94
C SER A 116 11.81 -9.50 -18.22
N ALA A 117 10.70 -8.92 -17.77
CA ALA A 117 9.37 -9.50 -17.91
C ALA A 117 8.75 -9.13 -19.28
N PRO A 118 8.56 -10.10 -20.18
CA PRO A 118 7.89 -9.82 -21.44
C PRO A 118 6.40 -9.54 -21.21
N ARG A 119 5.90 -8.43 -21.73
CA ARG A 119 4.52 -7.97 -21.51
C ARG A 119 3.46 -8.99 -21.98
N TRP A 120 3.73 -9.73 -23.05
CA TRP A 120 2.81 -10.73 -23.55
C TRP A 120 2.61 -11.94 -22.61
N LEU A 121 3.58 -12.19 -21.72
CA LEU A 121 3.54 -13.31 -20.77
C LEU A 121 3.23 -12.86 -19.34
N LEU A 122 3.81 -11.74 -18.92
CA LEU A 122 3.79 -11.21 -17.54
C LEU A 122 3.38 -9.72 -17.53
N PRO A 123 2.18 -9.39 -18.05
CA PRO A 123 1.76 -8.01 -18.20
C PRO A 123 1.75 -7.24 -16.86
N GLY A 124 1.36 -7.84 -15.75
CA GLY A 124 1.36 -7.19 -14.43
C GLY A 124 2.76 -6.88 -13.90
N ILE A 125 3.78 -7.70 -14.25
CA ILE A 125 5.17 -7.33 -13.94
C ILE A 125 5.64 -6.24 -14.90
N ALA A 126 5.30 -6.34 -16.18
CA ALA A 126 5.65 -5.33 -17.18
C ALA A 126 4.99 -3.97 -16.91
N ASP A 127 3.86 -3.91 -16.20
CA ASP A 127 3.25 -2.66 -15.73
C ASP A 127 4.13 -1.93 -14.70
N MET A 128 5.01 -2.65 -14.00
CA MET A 128 5.99 -2.09 -13.07
C MET A 128 7.35 -1.76 -13.71
N GLN A 129 7.48 -1.85 -15.03
CA GLN A 129 8.70 -1.38 -15.73
C GLN A 129 8.77 0.16 -15.67
N PRO A 130 9.96 0.74 -15.45
CA PRO A 130 10.13 2.18 -15.55
C PRO A 130 9.66 2.70 -16.93
N GLY A 131 8.77 3.70 -16.91
CA GLY A 131 8.20 4.25 -18.14
C GLY A 131 7.13 3.37 -18.82
N SER A 132 6.61 2.35 -18.14
CA SER A 132 5.46 1.59 -18.66
C SER A 132 4.25 2.50 -18.94
N PRO A 133 3.37 2.15 -19.90
CA PRO A 133 2.17 2.94 -20.19
C PRO A 133 1.33 3.24 -18.93
N LEU A 134 1.14 2.24 -18.06
CA LEU A 134 0.42 2.44 -16.82
C LEU A 134 1.09 3.49 -15.92
N LEU A 135 2.39 3.38 -15.68
CA LEU A 135 3.09 4.34 -14.82
C LEU A 135 3.15 5.74 -15.45
N GLN A 136 3.18 5.86 -16.78
CA GLN A 136 3.05 7.15 -17.46
C GLN A 136 1.68 7.79 -17.20
N ILE A 137 0.58 7.04 -17.32
CA ILE A 137 -0.78 7.50 -17.00
C ILE A 137 -0.85 7.95 -15.55
N LEU A 138 -0.40 7.14 -14.61
CA LEU A 138 -0.42 7.45 -13.18
C LEU A 138 0.43 8.69 -12.84
N ASN A 139 1.55 8.90 -13.52
CA ASN A 139 2.44 10.04 -13.30
C ASN A 139 1.92 11.33 -13.94
N SER A 140 1.10 11.25 -14.99
CA SER A 140 0.53 12.42 -15.68
C SER A 140 -0.63 13.06 -14.91
N ALA A 141 -1.27 12.33 -13.99
CA ALA A 141 -2.45 12.81 -13.26
C ALA A 141 -2.31 12.66 -11.72
N PRO A 142 -1.32 13.32 -11.07
CA PRO A 142 -1.11 13.20 -9.64
C PRO A 142 -2.18 13.94 -8.79
N SER A 143 -3.07 14.70 -9.39
CA SER A 143 -4.05 15.56 -8.71
C SER A 143 -4.97 14.79 -7.76
N ALA A 144 -5.39 13.56 -8.11
CA ALA A 144 -6.19 12.71 -7.24
C ALA A 144 -5.49 12.40 -5.90
N LEU A 145 -4.15 12.31 -5.91
CA LEU A 145 -3.38 12.04 -4.69
C LEU A 145 -3.20 13.28 -3.79
N GLN A 146 -3.45 14.50 -4.29
CA GLN A 146 -3.27 15.73 -3.51
C GLN A 146 -4.31 15.89 -2.40
N ASN A 147 -5.45 15.20 -2.51
CA ASN A 147 -6.51 15.19 -1.50
C ASN A 147 -6.36 14.06 -0.48
N VAL A 148 -5.32 13.25 -0.61
CA VAL A 148 -5.03 12.09 0.24
C VAL A 148 -3.73 12.34 0.99
N GLU A 149 -3.71 12.08 2.28
CA GLU A 149 -2.45 12.08 3.04
C GLU A 149 -1.58 10.91 2.56
N CYS A 150 -0.49 11.21 1.86
CA CYS A 150 0.37 10.21 1.23
C CYS A 150 1.71 10.06 1.94
N HIS A 151 2.13 8.81 2.18
CA HIS A 151 3.43 8.47 2.77
C HIS A 151 4.11 7.37 1.96
N SER A 152 5.38 7.60 1.61
CA SER A 152 6.25 6.61 0.96
C SER A 152 7.29 6.11 1.94
N PHE A 153 7.29 4.80 2.18
CA PHE A 153 8.31 4.12 2.98
C PHE A 153 9.12 3.18 2.10
N TYR A 154 10.43 3.25 2.21
CA TYR A 154 11.34 2.40 1.45
C TYR A 154 12.57 2.01 2.28
N CYS A 155 13.36 1.04 1.84
CA CYS A 155 14.68 0.74 2.39
C CYS A 155 15.74 0.85 1.31
N LEU A 156 16.95 1.19 1.72
CA LEU A 156 18.04 1.49 0.79
C LEU A 156 18.47 0.27 -0.05
N LEU A 157 18.54 -0.90 0.58
CA LEU A 157 19.00 -2.15 -0.03
C LEU A 157 17.83 -3.04 -0.49
N ASP A 158 16.81 -2.41 -1.07
CA ASP A 158 15.66 -3.13 -1.62
C ASP A 158 16.04 -3.81 -2.95
N ALA A 159 16.10 -5.15 -2.95
CA ALA A 159 16.40 -5.92 -4.15
C ALA A 159 15.19 -6.12 -5.08
N MET A 160 13.99 -5.70 -4.68
CA MET A 160 12.77 -5.81 -5.49
C MET A 160 12.38 -4.48 -6.16
N VAL A 161 12.75 -3.35 -5.54
CA VAL A 161 12.57 -2.01 -6.11
C VAL A 161 13.95 -1.41 -6.35
N VAL A 162 14.45 -1.54 -7.56
CA VAL A 162 15.80 -1.14 -7.95
C VAL A 162 15.75 -0.09 -9.04
N PRO A 163 16.42 1.04 -8.83
CA PRO A 163 16.94 1.56 -7.56
C PRO A 163 15.82 1.92 -6.57
N SER A 164 16.10 1.85 -5.27
CA SER A 164 15.08 1.94 -4.20
C SER A 164 14.29 3.25 -4.17
N TRP A 165 14.89 4.36 -4.62
CA TRP A 165 14.21 5.66 -4.71
C TRP A 165 13.10 5.73 -5.78
N LEU A 166 13.00 4.74 -6.67
CA LEU A 166 11.86 4.60 -7.57
C LEU A 166 10.58 4.18 -6.82
N GLY A 167 10.70 3.81 -5.54
CA GLY A 167 9.57 3.49 -4.66
C GLY A 167 8.83 4.70 -4.09
N VAL A 168 9.18 5.92 -4.48
CA VAL A 168 8.64 7.16 -3.92
C VAL A 168 7.50 7.69 -4.77
N LEU A 169 6.37 7.99 -4.14
CA LEU A 169 5.21 8.68 -4.75
C LEU A 169 5.60 10.10 -5.21
N PRO A 170 4.88 10.68 -6.18
CA PRO A 170 5.12 12.07 -6.62
C PRO A 170 4.68 13.12 -5.59
N VAL A 171 3.91 12.73 -4.58
CA VAL A 171 3.35 13.60 -3.53
C VAL A 171 3.49 12.96 -2.15
N GLY A 172 3.39 13.78 -1.11
CA GLY A 172 3.39 13.34 0.28
C GLY A 172 4.78 13.23 0.90
N SER A 173 4.85 12.66 2.09
CA SER A 173 6.10 12.48 2.83
C SER A 173 6.87 11.23 2.39
N VAL A 174 8.18 11.26 2.60
CA VAL A 174 9.09 10.17 2.26
C VAL A 174 9.92 9.82 3.48
N GLN A 175 9.95 8.53 3.82
CA GLN A 175 10.78 8.05 4.92
C GLN A 175 11.54 6.79 4.53
N GLN A 176 12.86 6.83 4.68
CA GLN A 176 13.70 5.64 4.61
C GLN A 176 13.62 4.88 5.93
N LEU A 177 13.32 3.59 5.86
CA LEU A 177 13.30 2.72 7.03
C LEU A 177 14.65 2.02 7.24
N PRO A 178 15.12 1.85 8.48
CA PRO A 178 16.41 1.26 8.80
C PRO A 178 16.34 -0.28 8.78
N VAL A 179 16.03 -0.83 7.61
CA VAL A 179 15.95 -2.27 7.35
C VAL A 179 16.74 -2.64 6.10
N TRP A 180 17.15 -3.91 5.99
CA TRP A 180 18.16 -4.37 5.04
C TRP A 180 17.58 -4.96 3.74
N ASN A 181 16.29 -5.30 3.72
CA ASN A 181 15.68 -5.92 2.54
C ASN A 181 14.18 -5.65 2.46
N HIS A 182 13.63 -5.93 1.27
CA HIS A 182 12.23 -5.71 0.93
C HIS A 182 11.24 -6.33 1.95
N ARG A 183 11.47 -7.59 2.36
CA ARG A 183 10.56 -8.30 3.27
C ARG A 183 10.57 -7.70 4.68
N GLN A 184 11.70 -7.17 5.13
CA GLN A 184 11.80 -6.53 6.45
C GLN A 184 10.97 -5.25 6.55
N LEU A 185 10.62 -4.60 5.45
CA LEU A 185 9.70 -3.45 5.44
C LEU A 185 8.35 -3.76 6.12
N ILE A 186 7.87 -5.01 6.01
CA ILE A 186 6.57 -5.42 6.57
C ILE A 186 6.70 -6.42 7.74
N THR A 187 7.92 -6.82 8.12
CA THR A 187 8.12 -7.83 9.17
C THR A 187 8.98 -7.36 10.33
N ALA A 188 9.95 -6.46 10.08
CA ALA A 188 10.90 -6.03 11.11
C ALA A 188 10.28 -4.99 12.05
N LYS A 189 10.60 -5.08 13.34
CA LYS A 189 10.14 -4.12 14.37
C LYS A 189 10.46 -2.68 13.97
N ALA A 190 11.69 -2.41 13.51
CA ALA A 190 12.15 -1.09 13.11
C ALA A 190 11.35 -0.45 11.97
N ALA A 191 10.71 -1.27 11.09
CA ALA A 191 9.81 -0.78 10.06
C ALA A 191 8.36 -0.68 10.55
N LEU A 192 7.93 -1.64 11.37
CA LEU A 192 6.55 -1.67 11.87
C LEU A 192 6.25 -0.58 12.89
N ASP A 193 7.24 -0.15 13.71
CA ASP A 193 7.03 0.89 14.71
C ASP A 193 6.52 2.21 14.09
N PRO A 194 7.21 2.84 13.12
CA PRO A 194 6.73 4.07 12.50
C PRO A 194 5.43 3.87 11.70
N LEU A 195 5.20 2.69 11.11
CA LEU A 195 3.95 2.38 10.40
C LEU A 195 2.76 2.33 11.37
N VAL A 196 2.92 1.64 12.50
CA VAL A 196 1.87 1.55 13.53
C VAL A 196 1.58 2.93 14.10
N GLU A 197 2.61 3.71 14.43
CA GLU A 197 2.44 5.08 14.94
C GLU A 197 1.63 5.93 13.97
N LEU A 198 2.01 5.96 12.68
CA LEU A 198 1.31 6.71 11.64
C LEU A 198 -0.16 6.30 11.54
N LEU A 199 -0.43 5.00 11.46
CA LEU A 199 -1.78 4.45 11.34
C LEU A 199 -2.66 4.78 12.55
N LEU A 200 -2.08 4.81 13.76
CA LEU A 200 -2.80 5.14 14.99
C LEU A 200 -3.07 6.64 15.07
N VAL A 201 -2.08 7.48 14.79
CA VAL A 201 -2.23 8.95 14.82
C VAL A 201 -3.30 9.40 13.82
N ASN A 202 -3.29 8.86 12.61
CA ASN A 202 -4.31 9.16 11.59
C ASN A 202 -5.73 8.70 12.01
N ASN A 203 -5.82 7.71 12.89
CA ASN A 203 -7.07 7.26 13.50
C ASN A 203 -7.42 7.99 14.81
N GLY A 204 -6.71 9.07 15.16
CA GLY A 204 -7.04 9.92 16.32
C GLY A 204 -6.38 9.51 17.64
N PHE A 205 -5.43 8.57 17.63
CA PHE A 205 -4.63 8.27 18.81
C PHE A 205 -3.57 9.35 19.06
N ASN A 206 -3.37 9.71 20.32
CA ASN A 206 -2.34 10.67 20.68
C ASN A 206 -0.96 9.98 20.73
N ARG A 207 0.08 10.58 20.14
CA ARG A 207 1.46 10.03 20.11
C ARG A 207 1.99 9.60 21.47
N GLY A 208 1.60 10.28 22.53
CA GLY A 208 2.01 9.97 23.92
C GLY A 208 1.46 8.66 24.49
N ASN A 209 0.41 8.08 23.90
CA ASN A 209 -0.27 6.89 24.44
C ASN A 209 0.06 5.59 23.70
N VAL A 210 0.91 5.64 22.69
CA VAL A 210 1.18 4.48 21.80
C VAL A 210 2.24 3.53 22.40
N TRP A 211 3.03 3.95 23.40
CA TRP A 211 4.20 3.21 23.86
C TRP A 211 4.26 2.98 25.39
N HIS A 212 3.15 3.09 26.09
CA HIS A 212 3.08 2.75 27.52
C HIS A 212 2.44 1.35 27.67
N ASP A 213 3.27 0.31 27.43
CA ASP A 213 3.23 -1.02 28.08
C ASP A 213 4.49 -1.81 27.69
#